data_c29d8693a3c731bc3f05c6f13ee58d8e
#
_entry.id   c29d8693a3c731bc3f05c6f13ee58d8e
#
_cell.length_a   1.000
_cell.length_b   1.000
_cell.length_c   1.000
_cell.angle_alpha   90.00
_cell.angle_beta   90.00
_cell.angle_gamma   90.00
#
_symmetry.space_group_name_H-M   'P 1'
#
loop_
_entity.id
_entity.type
_entity.pdbx_description
1 polymer ?
#
loop_
_entity_poly.entity_id
_entity_poly.type
_entity_poly.pdbx_seq_one_letter_code
_entity_poly.pdbx_strand_id
1 'polypeptide(L)'
;MRWHTLMTMTEHAAITFPDGFLWGAATAAYQIEGAAHDGGRGLSVWDTFSHTEGKVANRHTGDIACDHYHRVEQDVAMMAQLGLQSYRFSIAWSRVMPDGRGHVNAEGLAFYQRLVDLLLGHGITPCPTLFHWDLPQGLEEIGGFRNRDTVSWF
;
A
#
# COMPACT_ATOMS: atom_id res chain seq x y z
N MET A 1 26.94 -0.76 52.59
CA MET A 1 27.59 -0.82 51.25
C MET A 1 26.59 -0.42 50.22
N ARG A 2 26.75 0.77 49.63
CA ARG A 2 25.87 1.27 48.56
C ARG A 2 26.54 0.99 47.21
N TRP A 3 25.93 0.15 46.40
CA TRP A 3 26.35 -0.05 45.00
C TRP A 3 25.73 1.05 44.15
N HIS A 4 26.52 2.06 43.81
CA HIS A 4 26.18 3.00 42.76
C HIS A 4 26.73 2.43 41.43
N THR A 5 25.90 1.74 40.70
CA THR A 5 26.21 1.41 39.33
C THR A 5 25.97 2.68 38.49
N LEU A 6 27.04 3.37 38.19
CA LEU A 6 27.06 4.40 37.15
C LEU A 6 26.84 3.71 35.79
N MET A 7 25.61 3.78 35.28
CA MET A 7 25.38 3.55 33.87
C MET A 7 26.05 4.72 33.12
N THR A 8 27.22 4.44 32.56
CA THR A 8 27.82 5.30 31.54
C THR A 8 26.90 5.20 30.32
N MET A 9 26.11 6.25 30.07
CA MET A 9 25.45 6.43 28.78
C MET A 9 26.58 6.61 27.76
N THR A 10 26.79 5.62 26.91
CA THR A 10 27.61 5.78 25.72
C THR A 10 26.93 6.87 24.88
N GLU A 11 27.60 8.01 24.71
CA GLU A 11 27.18 9.02 23.73
C GLU A 11 27.19 8.31 22.37
N HIS A 12 26.00 7.97 21.88
CA HIS A 12 25.87 7.55 20.49
C HIS A 12 26.16 8.78 19.63
N ALA A 13 27.23 8.73 18.84
CA ALA A 13 27.52 9.76 17.86
C ALA A 13 26.28 9.97 17.01
N ALA A 14 25.81 11.22 16.88
CA ALA A 14 24.68 11.54 16.05
C ALA A 14 24.98 11.15 14.60
N ILE A 15 24.14 10.29 14.03
CA ILE A 15 24.23 9.94 12.62
C ILE A 15 23.51 11.04 11.84
N THR A 16 24.24 11.69 10.94
CA THR A 16 23.68 12.68 10.01
C THR A 16 23.46 12.05 8.66
N PHE A 17 22.31 12.36 8.07
CA PHE A 17 21.96 11.95 6.71
C PHE A 17 22.34 13.07 5.73
N PRO A 18 22.57 12.76 4.45
CA PRO A 18 22.86 13.77 3.45
C PRO A 18 21.77 14.83 3.36
N ASP A 19 22.14 16.05 2.96
CA ASP A 19 21.16 17.10 2.66
C ASP A 19 20.19 16.61 1.58
N GLY A 20 18.89 16.89 1.79
CA GLY A 20 17.84 16.45 0.89
C GLY A 20 17.40 14.99 1.05
N PHE A 21 17.91 14.26 2.07
CA PHE A 21 17.41 12.94 2.38
C PHE A 21 15.92 12.99 2.79
N LEU A 22 15.08 12.22 2.10
CA LEU A 22 13.64 12.18 2.35
C LEU A 22 13.29 11.07 3.35
N TRP A 23 12.73 11.47 4.47
CA TRP A 23 12.15 10.55 5.44
C TRP A 23 10.73 10.17 5.02
N GLY A 24 10.45 8.89 4.92
CA GLY A 24 9.16 8.43 4.43
C GLY A 24 8.72 7.12 5.05
N ALA A 25 7.49 6.74 4.70
CA ALA A 25 6.90 5.45 5.00
C ALA A 25 6.50 4.72 3.72
N ALA A 26 6.25 3.42 3.84
CA ALA A 26 5.83 2.61 2.72
C ALA A 26 4.71 1.66 3.12
N THR A 27 3.75 1.46 2.21
CA THR A 27 2.67 0.49 2.35
C THR A 27 2.46 -0.28 1.05
N ALA A 28 1.59 -1.30 1.09
CA ALA A 28 1.09 -1.98 -0.10
C ALA A 28 -0.44 -2.01 -0.06
N ALA A 29 -1.06 -1.88 -1.23
CA ALA A 29 -2.50 -1.74 -1.39
C ALA A 29 -3.28 -2.82 -0.62
N TYR A 30 -3.02 -4.09 -0.87
CA TYR A 30 -3.73 -5.19 -0.21
C TYR A 30 -3.60 -5.17 1.32
N GLN A 31 -2.47 -4.66 1.84
CA GLN A 31 -2.19 -4.67 3.28
C GLN A 31 -2.94 -3.59 4.06
N ILE A 32 -3.37 -2.50 3.40
CA ILE A 32 -3.94 -1.36 4.11
C ILE A 32 -5.28 -0.88 3.57
N GLU A 33 -5.56 -1.02 2.26
CA GLU A 33 -6.72 -0.36 1.66
C GLU A 33 -8.05 -0.86 2.21
N GLY A 34 -8.17 -2.17 2.38
CA GLY A 34 -9.47 -2.77 2.63
C GLY A 34 -10.44 -2.56 1.46
N ALA A 35 -11.72 -2.36 1.77
CA ALA A 35 -12.75 -2.10 0.76
C ALA A 35 -12.70 -3.11 -0.40
N ALA A 36 -12.57 -4.41 -0.04
CA ALA A 36 -12.34 -5.49 -1.01
C ALA A 36 -13.46 -5.61 -2.05
N HIS A 37 -14.67 -5.16 -1.71
CA HIS A 37 -15.86 -5.26 -2.55
C HIS A 37 -16.47 -3.89 -2.91
N ASP A 38 -15.77 -2.79 -2.56
CA ASP A 38 -16.26 -1.43 -2.76
C ASP A 38 -15.60 -0.77 -3.97
N GLY A 39 -16.25 0.27 -4.50
CA GLY A 39 -15.71 1.10 -5.58
C GLY A 39 -15.44 0.31 -6.86
N GLY A 40 -16.17 -0.76 -7.14
CA GLY A 40 -15.98 -1.56 -8.34
C GLY A 40 -14.68 -2.35 -8.43
N ARG A 41 -13.97 -2.54 -7.31
CA ARG A 41 -12.73 -3.32 -7.25
C ARG A 41 -12.98 -4.79 -7.62
N GLY A 42 -12.13 -5.35 -8.48
CA GLY A 42 -12.07 -6.79 -8.74
C GLY A 42 -11.22 -7.55 -7.71
N LEU A 43 -11.32 -8.88 -7.72
CA LEU A 43 -10.50 -9.72 -6.86
C LEU A 43 -9.05 -9.77 -7.32
N SER A 44 -8.13 -9.82 -6.38
CA SER A 44 -6.73 -10.15 -6.60
C SER A 44 -6.42 -11.60 -6.16
N VAL A 45 -5.27 -12.09 -6.53
CA VAL A 45 -4.77 -13.41 -6.06
C VAL A 45 -4.68 -13.48 -4.53
N TRP A 46 -4.44 -12.35 -3.85
CA TRP A 46 -4.41 -12.30 -2.39
C TRP A 46 -5.80 -12.44 -1.76
N ASP A 47 -6.85 -11.92 -2.39
CA ASP A 47 -8.22 -12.13 -1.94
C ASP A 47 -8.55 -13.61 -2.01
N THR A 48 -8.33 -14.26 -3.15
CA THR A 48 -8.54 -15.70 -3.34
C THR A 48 -7.73 -16.54 -2.36
N PHE A 49 -6.44 -16.20 -2.18
CA PHE A 49 -5.56 -16.92 -1.26
C PHE A 49 -6.03 -16.82 0.20
N SER A 50 -6.36 -15.63 0.67
CA SER A 50 -6.73 -15.41 2.06
C SER A 50 -8.07 -16.01 2.44
N HIS A 51 -9.01 -16.13 1.48
CA HIS A 51 -10.29 -16.80 1.67
C HIS A 51 -10.22 -18.32 1.49
N THR A 52 -9.11 -18.86 0.98
CA THR A 52 -8.92 -20.30 0.86
C THR A 52 -8.64 -20.92 2.23
N GLU A 53 -9.45 -21.89 2.63
CA GLU A 53 -9.31 -22.53 3.94
C GLU A 53 -7.90 -23.12 4.16
N GLY A 54 -7.35 -22.88 5.35
CA GLY A 54 -6.02 -23.37 5.75
C GLY A 54 -4.83 -22.61 5.17
N LYS A 55 -5.02 -21.58 4.33
CA LYS A 55 -3.93 -20.81 3.75
C LYS A 55 -3.42 -19.70 4.66
N VAL A 56 -4.29 -19.10 5.44
CA VAL A 56 -3.93 -18.00 6.36
C VAL A 56 -4.31 -18.36 7.79
N ALA A 57 -3.39 -18.15 8.73
CA ALA A 57 -3.64 -18.37 10.15
C ALA A 57 -4.83 -17.54 10.63
N ASN A 58 -5.68 -18.14 11.46
CA ASN A 58 -6.89 -17.52 12.00
C ASN A 58 -7.88 -17.00 10.94
N ARG A 59 -7.73 -17.38 9.67
CA ARG A 59 -8.56 -16.91 8.54
C ARG A 59 -8.56 -15.38 8.38
N HIS A 60 -7.46 -14.72 8.70
CA HIS A 60 -7.34 -13.27 8.49
C HIS A 60 -7.35 -12.95 6.99
N THR A 61 -8.08 -11.90 6.61
CA THR A 61 -8.20 -11.41 5.23
C THR A 61 -7.81 -9.94 5.15
N GLY A 62 -7.62 -9.43 3.94
CA GLY A 62 -7.40 -8.01 3.67
C GLY A 62 -8.68 -7.21 3.43
N ASP A 63 -9.87 -7.79 3.70
CA ASP A 63 -11.15 -7.18 3.30
C ASP A 63 -11.39 -5.81 3.91
N ILE A 64 -10.96 -5.62 5.16
CA ILE A 64 -11.04 -4.37 5.90
C ILE A 64 -9.66 -3.75 6.08
N ALA A 65 -8.64 -4.55 6.46
CA ALA A 65 -7.28 -4.12 6.72
C ALA A 65 -7.22 -2.89 7.65
N CYS A 66 -6.56 -1.81 7.20
CA CYS A 66 -6.56 -0.51 7.89
C CYS A 66 -7.69 0.42 7.43
N ASP A 67 -8.50 -0.03 6.49
CA ASP A 67 -9.61 0.74 5.88
C ASP A 67 -9.14 2.06 5.23
N HIS A 68 -7.92 2.04 4.67
CA HIS A 68 -7.31 3.24 4.09
C HIS A 68 -8.14 3.82 2.92
N TYR A 69 -8.86 2.97 2.17
CA TYR A 69 -9.72 3.42 1.08
C TYR A 69 -10.74 4.46 1.55
N HIS A 70 -11.37 4.24 2.71
CA HIS A 70 -12.35 5.18 3.27
C HIS A 70 -11.71 6.26 4.16
N ARG A 71 -10.50 6.03 4.65
CA ARG A 71 -9.80 6.89 5.63
C ARG A 71 -8.65 7.68 5.05
N VAL A 72 -8.51 7.72 3.73
CA VAL A 72 -7.34 8.30 3.06
C VAL A 72 -6.99 9.71 3.52
N GLU A 73 -7.98 10.57 3.77
CA GLU A 73 -7.77 11.95 4.27
C GLU A 73 -7.18 11.98 5.68
N GLN A 74 -7.72 11.12 6.56
CA GLN A 74 -7.26 11.03 7.94
C GLN A 74 -5.84 10.49 8.01
N ASP A 75 -5.56 9.46 7.20
CA ASP A 75 -4.26 8.82 7.16
C ASP A 75 -3.19 9.74 6.59
N VAL A 76 -3.48 10.49 5.53
CA VAL A 76 -2.54 11.49 4.98
C VAL A 76 -2.32 12.64 5.95
N ALA A 77 -3.36 13.10 6.64
CA ALA A 77 -3.21 14.12 7.69
C ALA A 77 -2.32 13.62 8.83
N MET A 78 -2.46 12.37 9.24
CA MET A 78 -1.59 11.73 10.24
C MET A 78 -0.14 11.63 9.74
N MET A 79 0.10 11.26 8.48
CA MET A 79 1.44 11.24 7.88
C MET A 79 2.09 12.62 7.94
N ALA A 80 1.34 13.67 7.63
CA ALA A 80 1.82 15.05 7.72
C ALA A 80 2.17 15.44 9.16
N GLN A 81 1.35 15.08 10.15
CA GLN A 81 1.63 15.31 11.57
C GLN A 81 2.89 14.57 12.05
N LEU A 82 3.17 13.39 11.50
CA LEU A 82 4.39 12.64 11.79
C LEU A 82 5.63 13.22 11.10
N GLY A 83 5.48 14.22 10.24
CA GLY A 83 6.57 14.87 9.53
C GLY A 83 7.14 14.04 8.38
N LEU A 84 6.36 13.13 7.80
CA LEU A 84 6.79 12.36 6.64
C LEU A 84 6.96 13.30 5.42
N GLN A 85 8.06 13.11 4.70
CA GLN A 85 8.41 13.88 3.50
C GLN A 85 8.10 13.12 2.21
N SER A 86 8.00 11.79 2.29
CA SER A 86 7.63 10.95 1.16
C SER A 86 6.77 9.78 1.62
N TYR A 87 5.92 9.30 0.72
CA TYR A 87 5.09 8.13 0.97
C TYR A 87 5.06 7.22 -0.25
N ARG A 88 5.54 5.97 -0.09
CA ARG A 88 5.44 4.94 -1.11
C ARG A 88 4.19 4.10 -0.86
N PHE A 89 3.34 4.03 -1.85
CA PHE A 89 2.14 3.19 -1.85
C PHE A 89 2.08 2.38 -3.14
N SER A 90 1.38 1.26 -3.15
CA SER A 90 1.13 0.55 -4.40
C SER A 90 -0.27 0.84 -4.94
N ILE A 91 -0.39 0.71 -6.25
CA ILE A 91 -1.67 0.80 -6.95
C ILE A 91 -2.20 -0.63 -7.09
N ALA A 92 -3.39 -0.91 -6.54
CA ALA A 92 -4.07 -2.18 -6.76
C ALA A 92 -4.57 -2.24 -8.20
N TRP A 93 -3.93 -3.08 -9.02
CA TRP A 93 -4.33 -3.23 -10.40
C TRP A 93 -5.80 -3.64 -10.53
N SER A 94 -6.30 -4.54 -9.68
CA SER A 94 -7.70 -4.95 -9.66
C SER A 94 -8.68 -3.84 -9.23
N ARG A 95 -8.23 -2.76 -8.59
CA ARG A 95 -9.05 -1.57 -8.31
C ARG A 95 -9.16 -0.66 -9.53
N VAL A 96 -8.09 -0.53 -10.29
CA VAL A 96 -8.05 0.31 -11.50
C VAL A 96 -8.65 -0.43 -12.70
N MET A 97 -8.36 -1.71 -12.85
CA MET A 97 -8.90 -2.59 -13.89
C MET A 97 -9.37 -3.90 -13.24
N PRO A 98 -10.66 -4.05 -12.93
CA PRO A 98 -11.18 -5.16 -12.11
C PRO A 98 -10.79 -6.56 -12.61
N ASP A 99 -10.81 -6.75 -13.93
CA ASP A 99 -10.41 -8.01 -14.58
C ASP A 99 -8.93 -8.01 -15.02
N GLY A 100 -8.18 -6.95 -14.67
CA GLY A 100 -6.79 -6.74 -15.08
C GLY A 100 -6.62 -6.32 -16.54
N ARG A 101 -7.68 -6.20 -17.31
CA ARG A 101 -7.70 -5.81 -18.72
C ARG A 101 -9.05 -5.23 -19.15
N GLY A 102 -9.07 -4.53 -20.29
CA GLY A 102 -10.29 -4.02 -20.92
C GLY A 102 -10.86 -2.81 -20.18
N HIS A 103 -11.87 -2.99 -19.33
CA HIS A 103 -12.55 -1.88 -18.68
C HIS A 103 -11.68 -1.22 -17.59
N VAL A 104 -11.59 0.10 -17.65
CA VAL A 104 -10.94 0.92 -16.63
C VAL A 104 -11.99 1.42 -15.65
N ASN A 105 -11.80 1.14 -14.36
CA ASN A 105 -12.69 1.58 -13.30
C ASN A 105 -12.37 3.04 -12.90
N ALA A 106 -13.25 3.95 -13.28
CA ALA A 106 -13.09 5.38 -13.01
C ALA A 106 -13.05 5.70 -11.51
N GLU A 107 -13.79 4.96 -10.68
CA GLU A 107 -13.82 5.16 -9.23
C GLU A 107 -12.48 4.75 -8.59
N GLY A 108 -11.90 3.64 -9.06
CA GLY A 108 -10.56 3.22 -8.64
C GLY A 108 -9.47 4.21 -9.01
N LEU A 109 -9.53 4.79 -10.23
CA LEU A 109 -8.61 5.86 -10.63
C LEU A 109 -8.78 7.12 -9.78
N ALA A 110 -10.03 7.52 -9.52
CA ALA A 110 -10.35 8.69 -8.72
C ALA A 110 -9.81 8.58 -7.28
N PHE A 111 -9.82 7.37 -6.70
CA PHE A 111 -9.22 7.12 -5.39
C PHE A 111 -7.71 7.43 -5.38
N TYR A 112 -6.95 6.91 -6.35
CA TYR A 112 -5.50 7.18 -6.42
C TYR A 112 -5.18 8.62 -6.79
N GLN A 113 -5.98 9.26 -7.65
CA GLN A 113 -5.84 10.69 -7.92
C GLN A 113 -6.01 11.50 -6.64
N ARG A 114 -7.07 11.22 -5.87
CA ARG A 114 -7.33 11.88 -4.58
C ARG A 114 -6.18 11.65 -3.58
N LEU A 115 -5.65 10.42 -3.49
CA LEU A 115 -4.50 10.14 -2.63
C LEU A 115 -3.29 10.99 -3.02
N VAL A 116 -2.95 11.07 -4.31
CA VAL A 116 -1.83 11.90 -4.81
C VAL A 116 -2.06 13.38 -4.50
N ASP A 117 -3.26 13.89 -4.78
CA ASP A 117 -3.60 15.30 -4.53
C ASP A 117 -3.50 15.66 -3.04
N LEU A 118 -3.96 14.77 -2.16
CA LEU A 118 -3.84 14.94 -0.70
C LEU A 118 -2.36 14.95 -0.26
N LEU A 119 -1.55 14.01 -0.73
CA LEU A 119 -0.12 13.96 -0.40
C LEU A 119 0.59 15.25 -0.83
N LEU A 120 0.39 15.66 -2.08
CA LEU A 120 0.97 16.91 -2.60
C LEU A 120 0.48 18.14 -1.85
N GLY A 121 -0.81 18.19 -1.49
CA GLY A 121 -1.39 19.26 -0.69
C GLY A 121 -0.78 19.38 0.72
N HIS A 122 -0.24 18.29 1.26
CA HIS A 122 0.48 18.25 2.54
C HIS A 122 2.02 18.33 2.38
N GLY A 123 2.54 18.53 1.17
CA GLY A 123 3.97 18.60 0.90
C GLY A 123 4.70 17.24 1.00
N ILE A 124 3.95 16.13 0.91
CA ILE A 124 4.50 14.77 0.94
C ILE A 124 4.71 14.30 -0.49
N THR A 125 5.93 13.89 -0.83
CA THR A 125 6.27 13.38 -2.16
C THR A 125 5.64 11.99 -2.38
N PRO A 126 4.74 11.80 -3.35
CA PRO A 126 4.17 10.50 -3.65
C PRO A 126 5.16 9.63 -4.42
N CYS A 127 5.27 8.35 -4.06
CA CYS A 127 6.10 7.35 -4.73
C CYS A 127 5.25 6.12 -5.08
N PRO A 128 4.48 6.15 -6.19
CA PRO A 128 3.61 5.04 -6.55
C PRO A 128 4.41 3.83 -7.05
N THR A 129 4.09 2.65 -6.50
CA THR A 129 4.52 1.34 -6.98
C THR A 129 3.42 0.78 -7.86
N LEU A 130 3.70 0.54 -9.14
CA LEU A 130 2.67 0.15 -10.11
C LEU A 130 2.10 -1.25 -9.85
N PHE A 131 2.89 -2.15 -9.26
CA PHE A 131 2.47 -3.50 -8.95
C PHE A 131 3.17 -4.01 -7.69
N HIS A 132 2.40 -4.56 -6.73
CA HIS A 132 2.94 -5.12 -5.49
C HIS A 132 2.31 -6.49 -5.18
N TRP A 133 2.40 -7.42 -6.16
CA TRP A 133 2.06 -8.84 -6.07
C TRP A 133 0.56 -9.15 -5.98
N ASP A 134 -0.29 -8.15 -6.06
CA ASP A 134 -1.74 -8.25 -6.02
C ASP A 134 -2.35 -8.36 -7.43
N LEU A 135 -1.88 -9.36 -8.20
CA LEU A 135 -2.35 -9.61 -9.56
C LEU A 135 -3.87 -9.80 -9.58
N PRO A 136 -4.61 -9.16 -10.50
CA PRO A 136 -6.02 -9.45 -10.70
C PRO A 136 -6.27 -10.94 -10.90
N GLN A 137 -7.25 -11.49 -10.18
CA GLN A 137 -7.56 -12.92 -10.23
C GLN A 137 -7.90 -13.38 -11.65
N GLY A 138 -8.64 -12.56 -12.41
CA GLY A 138 -8.97 -12.87 -13.80
C GLY A 138 -7.76 -13.00 -14.73
N LEU A 139 -6.64 -12.32 -14.42
CA LEU A 139 -5.38 -12.53 -15.14
C LEU A 139 -4.69 -13.81 -14.72
N GLU A 140 -4.69 -14.15 -13.42
CA GLU A 140 -4.09 -15.41 -12.94
C GLU A 140 -4.73 -16.62 -13.58
N GLU A 141 -6.05 -16.62 -13.74
CA GLU A 141 -6.83 -17.70 -14.37
C GLU A 141 -6.45 -18.00 -15.83
N ILE A 142 -5.93 -16.99 -16.53
CA ILE A 142 -5.45 -17.12 -17.92
C ILE A 142 -3.94 -17.18 -18.04
N GLY A 143 -3.23 -17.43 -16.93
CA GLY A 143 -1.79 -17.66 -16.88
C GLY A 143 -0.97 -16.53 -16.27
N GLY A 144 -1.57 -15.40 -15.89
CA GLY A 144 -0.88 -14.29 -15.23
C GLY A 144 0.34 -13.80 -16.02
N PHE A 145 1.46 -13.56 -15.35
CA PHE A 145 2.71 -13.16 -16.01
C PHE A 145 3.38 -14.26 -16.87
N ARG A 146 2.87 -15.47 -16.85
CA ARG A 146 3.29 -16.54 -17.80
C ARG A 146 2.63 -16.34 -19.16
N ASN A 147 1.53 -15.60 -19.24
CA ASN A 147 0.89 -15.21 -20.49
C ASN A 147 1.56 -13.95 -21.04
N ARG A 148 2.07 -14.01 -22.27
CA ARG A 148 2.78 -12.90 -22.92
C ARG A 148 1.90 -11.65 -23.08
N ASP A 149 0.60 -11.84 -23.29
CA ASP A 149 -0.33 -10.74 -23.50
C ASP A 149 -0.50 -9.85 -22.26
N THR A 150 -0.18 -10.38 -21.07
CA THR A 150 -0.20 -9.60 -19.81
C THR A 150 0.68 -8.35 -19.89
N VAL A 151 1.76 -8.38 -20.67
CA VAL A 151 2.65 -7.23 -20.90
C VAL A 151 1.91 -6.06 -21.58
N SER A 152 0.93 -6.38 -22.42
CA SER A 152 0.14 -5.36 -23.14
C SER A 152 -1.05 -4.84 -22.32
N TRP A 153 -1.43 -5.54 -21.27
CA TRP A 153 -2.52 -5.15 -20.39
C TRP A 153 -2.02 -4.36 -19.17
N PHE A 154 -0.77 -4.57 -18.79
CA PHE A 154 -0.08 -3.81 -17.74
C PHE A 154 0.38 -2.43 -18.26
#